data_bb3b56c38a1153838b821fbb43cd2661
#
_entry.id   bb3b56c38a1153838b821fbb43cd2661
#
_cell.length_a   1.000
_cell.length_b   1.000
_cell.length_c   1.000
_cell.angle_alpha   90.00
_cell.angle_beta   90.00
_cell.angle_gamma   90.00
#
_symmetry.space_group_name_H-M   'P 1'
#
loop_
_entity.id
_entity.type
_entity.pdbx_description
1 polymer ?
#
loop_
_entity_poly.entity_id
_entity_poly.type
_entity_poly.pdbx_seq_one_letter_code
_entity_poly.pdbx_strand_id
1 'polypeptide(L)'
;TIYHCLETEIIPTYYAKNSKGYSPDWIQYIKNSIAKIAPDYTMKRMLDDYEDRFYHKLATRSAHISANNYEIAKQLAAWKEEVAQHWDSFQVESFTCDQDLTVNGPVVGKEYNFNLVIDRHELQGMLGAEMVVMKEDPEKHTLSPINTAQFELMKEEGSKLFFKLTTTPSEAGNHKMGFRVYPVNKELPHRMDFAYVRWIQL
;
A
#
# COMPACT_ATOMS: atom_id res chain seq x y z
N THR A 1 2.65 11.68 -34.34
CA THR A 1 3.83 10.85 -34.08
C THR A 1 5.07 11.72 -33.85
N ILE A 2 6.14 11.19 -33.22
CA ILE A 2 7.40 11.93 -32.99
C ILE A 2 8.01 12.42 -34.30
N TYR A 3 8.04 11.59 -35.36
CA TYR A 3 8.55 11.97 -36.66
C TYR A 3 7.80 13.17 -37.26
N HIS A 4 6.47 13.16 -37.16
CA HIS A 4 5.67 14.30 -37.63
C HIS A 4 6.03 15.61 -36.93
N CYS A 5 6.15 15.57 -35.58
CA CYS A 5 6.58 16.74 -34.79
C CYS A 5 8.00 17.22 -35.18
N LEU A 6 8.92 16.27 -35.39
CA LEU A 6 10.28 16.62 -35.87
C LEU A 6 10.26 17.33 -37.23
N GLU A 7 9.51 16.82 -38.19
CA GLU A 7 9.48 17.32 -39.57
C GLU A 7 8.71 18.62 -39.70
N THR A 8 7.57 18.76 -38.96
CA THR A 8 6.67 19.92 -39.16
C THR A 8 6.92 21.07 -38.19
N GLU A 9 7.54 20.82 -37.04
CA GLU A 9 7.73 21.83 -35.98
C GLU A 9 9.20 22.05 -35.63
N ILE A 10 9.92 21.02 -35.25
CA ILE A 10 11.24 21.16 -34.64
C ILE A 10 12.29 21.55 -35.67
N ILE A 11 12.38 20.83 -36.79
CA ILE A 11 13.37 21.11 -37.85
C ILE A 11 13.13 22.48 -38.46
N PRO A 12 11.91 22.86 -38.90
CA PRO A 12 11.66 24.21 -39.44
C PRO A 12 12.01 25.31 -38.43
N THR A 13 11.61 25.18 -37.16
CA THR A 13 11.88 26.17 -36.12
C THR A 13 13.38 26.32 -35.83
N TYR A 14 14.11 25.23 -35.77
CA TYR A 14 15.57 25.25 -35.52
C TYR A 14 16.35 25.94 -36.63
N TYR A 15 15.99 25.69 -37.90
CA TYR A 15 16.68 26.23 -39.07
C TYR A 15 16.17 27.59 -39.54
N ALA A 16 15.09 28.13 -38.99
CA ALA A 16 14.56 29.49 -39.31
C ALA A 16 15.45 30.59 -38.70
N LYS A 17 16.66 30.74 -39.20
CA LYS A 17 17.65 31.71 -38.70
C LYS A 17 17.38 33.13 -39.24
N ASN A 18 17.50 34.09 -38.32
CA ASN A 18 17.47 35.54 -38.68
C ASN A 18 18.83 36.02 -39.23
N SER A 19 18.92 37.32 -39.55
CA SER A 19 20.15 37.94 -40.05
C SER A 19 21.35 37.88 -39.09
N LYS A 20 21.12 37.58 -37.80
CA LYS A 20 22.15 37.41 -36.77
C LYS A 20 22.55 35.96 -36.58
N GLY A 21 22.02 35.03 -37.38
CA GLY A 21 22.41 33.61 -37.39
C GLY A 21 21.73 32.75 -36.36
N TYR A 22 20.72 33.17 -35.64
CA TYR A 22 19.96 32.35 -34.67
C TYR A 22 18.45 32.39 -34.95
N SER A 23 17.74 31.38 -34.51
CA SER A 23 16.28 31.27 -34.53
C SER A 23 15.67 31.84 -33.24
N PRO A 24 14.91 32.96 -33.28
CA PRO A 24 14.25 33.50 -32.09
C PRO A 24 13.29 32.53 -31.44
N ASP A 25 12.54 31.78 -32.25
CA ASP A 25 11.58 30.79 -31.73
C ASP A 25 12.28 29.61 -31.06
N TRP A 26 13.41 29.13 -31.62
CA TRP A 26 14.20 28.08 -30.96
C TRP A 26 14.79 28.57 -29.63
N ILE A 27 15.21 29.81 -29.52
CA ILE A 27 15.65 30.40 -28.25
C ILE A 27 14.53 30.37 -27.20
N GLN A 28 13.27 30.57 -27.64
CA GLN A 28 12.15 30.46 -26.72
C GLN A 28 11.99 29.02 -26.17
N TYR A 29 12.20 27.98 -27.00
CA TYR A 29 12.24 26.60 -26.52
C TYR A 29 13.36 26.37 -25.49
N ILE A 30 14.57 26.91 -25.76
CA ILE A 30 15.69 26.83 -24.81
C ILE A 30 15.33 27.50 -23.48
N LYS A 31 14.76 28.72 -23.50
CA LYS A 31 14.33 29.43 -22.29
C LYS A 31 13.28 28.67 -21.52
N ASN A 32 12.31 28.08 -22.21
CA ASN A 32 11.27 27.25 -21.58
C ASN A 32 11.87 26.00 -20.93
N SER A 33 12.83 25.35 -21.60
CA SER A 33 13.51 24.17 -21.06
C SER A 33 14.30 24.51 -19.79
N ILE A 34 15.03 25.62 -19.80
CA ILE A 34 15.78 26.09 -18.62
C ILE A 34 14.83 26.45 -17.48
N ALA A 35 13.73 27.17 -17.79
CA ALA A 35 12.82 27.67 -16.75
C ALA A 35 11.88 26.61 -16.17
N LYS A 36 11.44 25.66 -16.99
CA LYS A 36 10.36 24.72 -16.61
C LYS A 36 10.81 23.27 -16.44
N ILE A 37 11.91 22.86 -17.11
CA ILE A 37 12.37 21.47 -17.09
C ILE A 37 13.61 21.32 -16.21
N ALA A 38 14.63 22.16 -16.43
CA ALA A 38 15.90 22.00 -15.73
C ALA A 38 15.78 22.01 -14.19
N PRO A 39 14.95 22.84 -13.53
CA PRO A 39 14.82 22.82 -12.07
C PRO A 39 14.36 21.47 -11.52
N ASP A 40 13.44 20.81 -12.24
CA ASP A 40 12.85 19.53 -11.80
C ASP A 40 13.72 18.31 -12.12
N TYR A 41 14.73 18.46 -13.02
CA TYR A 41 15.56 17.35 -13.50
C TYR A 41 17.05 17.57 -13.23
N THR A 42 17.38 18.30 -12.17
CA THR A 42 18.77 18.47 -11.73
C THR A 42 19.25 17.27 -10.93
N MET A 43 20.56 16.99 -11.00
CA MET A 43 21.21 15.99 -10.15
C MET A 43 21.02 16.32 -8.66
N LYS A 44 21.07 17.60 -8.29
CA LYS A 44 20.85 18.02 -6.90
C LYS A 44 19.46 17.58 -6.41
N ARG A 45 18.40 17.90 -7.15
CA ARG A 45 17.04 17.47 -6.76
C ARG A 45 16.95 15.95 -6.64
N MET A 46 17.54 15.22 -7.59
CA MET A 46 17.55 13.75 -7.55
C MET A 46 18.24 13.22 -6.29
N LEU A 47 19.39 13.79 -5.92
CA LEU A 47 20.10 13.41 -4.71
C LEU A 47 19.28 13.74 -3.44
N ASP A 48 18.71 14.94 -3.36
CA ASP A 48 17.84 15.34 -2.24
C ASP A 48 16.67 14.35 -2.09
N ASP A 49 16.01 13.95 -3.20
CA ASP A 49 14.94 12.96 -3.19
C ASP A 49 15.41 11.57 -2.70
N TYR A 50 16.61 11.14 -3.11
CA TYR A 50 17.17 9.86 -2.66
C TYR A 50 17.56 9.89 -1.18
N GLU A 51 18.16 10.97 -0.70
CA GLU A 51 18.51 11.14 0.69
C GLU A 51 17.26 11.13 1.59
N ASP A 52 16.25 11.93 1.26
CA ASP A 52 15.04 12.07 2.06
C ASP A 52 14.15 10.82 2.02
N ARG A 53 13.99 10.22 0.83
CA ARG A 53 13.07 9.09 0.66
C ARG A 53 13.67 7.76 1.08
N PHE A 54 14.99 7.59 0.92
CA PHE A 54 15.64 6.28 1.08
C PHE A 54 16.81 6.30 2.06
N TYR A 55 17.87 7.06 1.82
CA TYR A 55 19.13 6.89 2.52
C TYR A 55 19.04 7.20 4.02
N HIS A 56 18.42 8.28 4.41
CA HIS A 56 18.26 8.62 5.83
C HIS A 56 17.39 7.58 6.56
N LYS A 57 16.31 7.13 5.95
CA LYS A 57 15.43 6.10 6.52
C LYS A 57 16.14 4.76 6.65
N LEU A 58 16.89 4.37 5.62
CA LEU A 58 17.66 3.12 5.64
C LEU A 58 18.81 3.16 6.63
N ALA A 59 19.53 4.28 6.74
CA ALA A 59 20.60 4.45 7.73
C ALA A 59 20.06 4.35 9.16
N THR A 60 18.95 5.03 9.45
CA THR A 60 18.27 4.94 10.75
C THR A 60 17.81 3.51 11.04
N ARG A 61 17.22 2.84 10.06
CA ARG A 61 16.79 1.44 10.18
C ARG A 61 17.97 0.52 10.40
N SER A 62 19.06 0.69 9.65
CA SER A 62 20.29 -0.11 9.80
C SER A 62 20.88 0.02 11.20
N ALA A 63 20.99 1.26 11.71
CA ALA A 63 21.48 1.51 13.06
C ALA A 63 20.58 0.83 14.12
N HIS A 64 19.26 0.92 13.98
CA HIS A 64 18.30 0.28 14.88
C HIS A 64 18.44 -1.25 14.89
N ILE A 65 18.51 -1.89 13.72
CA ILE A 65 18.60 -3.34 13.59
C ILE A 65 19.95 -3.90 14.06
N SER A 66 21.05 -3.14 13.83
CA SER A 66 22.40 -3.57 14.21
C SER A 66 22.75 -3.29 15.68
N ALA A 67 21.94 -2.50 16.38
CA ALA A 67 22.16 -2.19 17.80
C ALA A 67 22.21 -3.47 18.65
N ASN A 68 22.95 -3.39 19.78
CA ASN A 68 23.05 -4.47 20.76
C ASN A 68 23.39 -5.85 20.13
N ASN A 69 24.36 -5.88 19.25
CA ASN A 69 24.80 -7.12 18.57
C ASN A 69 23.65 -7.80 17.80
N TYR A 70 22.86 -6.99 17.06
CA TYR A 70 21.75 -7.46 16.21
C TYR A 70 20.60 -8.12 16.99
N GLU A 71 20.36 -7.70 18.22
CA GLU A 71 19.32 -8.31 19.07
C GLU A 71 17.94 -8.26 18.40
N ILE A 72 17.53 -7.11 17.86
CA ILE A 72 16.25 -6.96 17.17
C ILE A 72 16.17 -7.83 15.92
N ALA A 73 17.25 -7.95 15.16
CA ALA A 73 17.30 -8.81 13.98
C ALA A 73 17.10 -10.28 14.34
N LYS A 74 17.74 -10.74 15.43
CA LYS A 74 17.59 -12.12 15.94
C LYS A 74 16.17 -12.39 16.43
N GLN A 75 15.60 -11.45 17.20
CA GLN A 75 14.20 -11.55 17.68
C GLN A 75 13.21 -11.59 16.52
N LEU A 76 13.41 -10.74 15.50
CA LEU A 76 12.55 -10.71 14.31
C LEU A 76 12.68 -12.00 13.49
N ALA A 77 13.88 -12.56 13.36
CA ALA A 77 14.09 -13.84 12.68
C ALA A 77 13.40 -14.99 13.43
N ALA A 78 13.58 -15.07 14.74
CA ALA A 78 12.92 -16.09 15.57
C ALA A 78 11.39 -15.96 15.53
N TRP A 79 10.87 -14.73 15.57
CA TRP A 79 9.43 -14.49 15.40
C TRP A 79 8.91 -14.92 14.03
N LYS A 80 9.64 -14.67 12.94
CA LYS A 80 9.26 -15.12 11.60
C LYS A 80 9.20 -16.65 11.51
N GLU A 81 10.18 -17.33 12.11
CA GLU A 81 10.24 -18.79 12.14
C GLU A 81 9.07 -19.37 12.95
N GLU A 82 8.80 -18.82 14.13
CA GLU A 82 7.69 -19.22 14.99
C GLU A 82 6.34 -19.04 14.26
N VAL A 83 6.09 -17.88 13.66
CA VAL A 83 4.86 -17.64 12.89
C VAL A 83 4.74 -18.61 11.71
N ALA A 84 5.84 -18.90 10.99
CA ALA A 84 5.81 -19.82 9.87
C ALA A 84 5.46 -21.26 10.30
N GLN A 85 5.90 -21.69 11.48
CA GLN A 85 5.61 -23.02 12.01
C GLN A 85 4.16 -23.16 12.50
N HIS A 86 3.61 -22.12 13.10
CA HIS A 86 2.30 -22.16 13.75
C HIS A 86 1.20 -21.38 13.00
N TRP A 87 1.46 -20.89 11.78
CA TRP A 87 0.51 -20.08 11.03
C TRP A 87 -0.86 -20.71 10.84
N ASP A 88 -0.91 -22.01 10.64
CA ASP A 88 -2.15 -22.74 10.39
C ASP A 88 -2.87 -23.16 11.68
N SER A 89 -2.29 -22.92 12.86
CA SER A 89 -2.91 -23.34 14.13
C SER A 89 -4.06 -22.43 14.56
N PHE A 90 -4.04 -21.13 14.24
CA PHE A 90 -5.08 -20.21 14.68
C PHE A 90 -6.44 -20.50 14.02
N GLN A 91 -7.52 -20.24 14.75
CA GLN A 91 -8.90 -20.46 14.28
C GLN A 91 -9.74 -19.20 14.45
N VAL A 92 -10.64 -18.96 13.50
CA VAL A 92 -11.69 -17.97 13.62
C VAL A 92 -12.85 -18.60 14.38
N GLU A 93 -13.05 -18.19 15.63
CA GLU A 93 -14.13 -18.71 16.47
C GLU A 93 -15.49 -18.12 16.12
N SER A 94 -15.51 -16.81 15.84
CA SER A 94 -16.73 -16.14 15.44
C SER A 94 -16.44 -14.95 14.54
N PHE A 95 -17.33 -14.74 13.60
CA PHE A 95 -17.39 -13.56 12.75
C PHE A 95 -18.86 -13.14 12.61
N THR A 96 -19.19 -11.94 13.06
CA THR A 96 -20.56 -11.43 13.06
C THR A 96 -20.64 -10.01 12.54
N CYS A 97 -21.77 -9.66 11.92
CA CYS A 97 -22.15 -8.30 11.58
C CYS A 97 -23.46 -7.98 12.30
N ASP A 98 -23.62 -6.74 12.75
CA ASP A 98 -24.87 -6.25 13.39
C ASP A 98 -26.05 -6.14 12.41
N GLN A 99 -25.80 -6.27 11.11
CA GLN A 99 -26.75 -6.18 10.03
C GLN A 99 -26.73 -7.45 9.18
N ASP A 100 -27.88 -7.85 8.67
CA ASP A 100 -27.96 -8.93 7.68
C ASP A 100 -27.52 -8.40 6.30
N LEU A 101 -26.41 -8.95 5.81
CA LEU A 101 -25.84 -8.61 4.50
C LEU A 101 -26.21 -9.61 3.40
N THR A 102 -26.95 -10.66 3.73
CA THR A 102 -27.23 -11.78 2.81
C THR A 102 -28.31 -11.42 1.78
N VAL A 103 -29.23 -10.53 2.12
CA VAL A 103 -30.40 -10.23 1.28
C VAL A 103 -30.14 -9.08 0.30
N ASN A 104 -29.62 -7.94 0.81
CA ASN A 104 -29.52 -6.72 0.00
C ASN A 104 -28.09 -6.14 -0.12
N GLY A 105 -27.12 -6.80 0.49
CA GLY A 105 -25.76 -6.26 0.58
C GLY A 105 -25.67 -4.95 1.38
N PRO A 106 -24.48 -4.30 1.43
CA PRO A 106 -24.29 -3.06 2.15
C PRO A 106 -24.96 -1.87 1.47
N VAL A 107 -25.62 -1.02 2.24
CA VAL A 107 -26.29 0.22 1.79
C VAL A 107 -25.39 1.41 2.03
N VAL A 108 -25.22 2.27 1.03
CA VAL A 108 -24.44 3.51 1.13
C VAL A 108 -24.96 4.42 2.24
N GLY A 109 -24.06 4.95 3.06
CA GLY A 109 -24.36 5.84 4.18
C GLY A 109 -24.86 5.15 5.44
N LYS A 110 -25.05 3.81 5.44
CA LYS A 110 -25.43 3.05 6.62
C LYS A 110 -24.20 2.50 7.31
N GLU A 111 -24.15 2.59 8.63
CA GLU A 111 -23.06 2.06 9.44
C GLU A 111 -23.22 0.55 9.66
N TYR A 112 -22.10 -0.17 9.62
CA TYR A 112 -21.97 -1.61 9.86
C TYR A 112 -20.89 -1.87 10.88
N ASN A 113 -21.21 -2.72 11.87
CA ASN A 113 -20.28 -3.14 12.90
C ASN A 113 -19.99 -4.63 12.76
N PHE A 114 -18.73 -4.95 12.45
CA PHE A 114 -18.22 -6.31 12.38
C PHE A 114 -17.47 -6.65 13.66
N ASN A 115 -17.72 -7.84 14.21
CA ASN A 115 -16.97 -8.39 15.32
C ASN A 115 -16.31 -9.71 14.87
N LEU A 116 -15.04 -9.86 15.20
CA LEU A 116 -14.23 -11.01 14.85
C LEU A 116 -13.51 -11.52 16.10
N VAL A 117 -13.62 -12.81 16.39
CA VAL A 117 -12.88 -13.47 17.46
C VAL A 117 -11.97 -14.51 16.85
N ILE A 118 -10.67 -14.40 17.15
CA ILE A 118 -9.65 -15.34 16.71
C ILE A 118 -9.02 -15.99 17.92
N ASP A 119 -8.98 -17.32 17.96
CA ASP A 119 -8.14 -18.07 18.88
C ASP A 119 -6.80 -18.37 18.20
N ARG A 120 -5.71 -17.88 18.79
CA ARG A 120 -4.36 -18.06 18.26
C ARG A 120 -3.83 -19.48 18.44
N HIS A 121 -4.39 -20.23 19.42
CA HIS A 121 -3.85 -21.53 19.85
C HIS A 121 -2.35 -21.47 20.12
N GLU A 122 -1.55 -22.14 19.27
CA GLU A 122 -0.09 -22.24 19.43
C GLU A 122 0.66 -21.02 18.86
N LEU A 123 0.02 -20.22 17.99
CA LEU A 123 0.64 -19.06 17.36
C LEU A 123 0.95 -17.97 18.37
N GLN A 124 2.23 -17.64 18.53
CA GLN A 124 2.67 -16.54 19.37
C GLN A 124 2.70 -15.22 18.59
N GLY A 125 2.36 -14.13 19.28
CA GLY A 125 2.42 -12.80 18.69
C GLY A 125 1.07 -12.24 18.30
N MET A 126 1.12 -11.08 17.66
CA MET A 126 -0.08 -10.30 17.30
C MET A 126 -0.54 -10.61 15.89
N LEU A 127 -1.85 -10.70 15.75
CA LEU A 127 -2.53 -10.74 14.47
C LEU A 127 -3.21 -9.42 14.20
N GLY A 128 -3.29 -9.04 12.94
CA GLY A 128 -4.14 -7.98 12.44
C GLY A 128 -5.21 -8.57 11.54
N ALA A 129 -6.33 -7.88 11.45
CA ALA A 129 -7.41 -8.23 10.54
C ALA A 129 -7.83 -6.99 9.73
N GLU A 130 -8.21 -7.19 8.48
CA GLU A 130 -8.72 -6.12 7.65
C GLU A 130 -9.83 -6.61 6.72
N MET A 131 -10.73 -5.70 6.42
CA MET A 131 -11.70 -5.82 5.34
C MET A 131 -11.07 -5.29 4.06
N VAL A 132 -11.25 -5.99 2.95
CA VAL A 132 -10.84 -5.55 1.62
C VAL A 132 -12.08 -5.43 0.76
N VAL A 133 -12.32 -4.23 0.24
CA VAL A 133 -13.40 -3.97 -0.72
C VAL A 133 -12.79 -4.04 -2.11
N MET A 134 -13.40 -4.84 -2.97
CA MET A 134 -12.93 -5.13 -4.32
C MET A 134 -14.01 -4.76 -5.33
N LYS A 135 -13.59 -4.21 -6.46
CA LYS A 135 -14.42 -3.96 -7.63
C LYS A 135 -14.10 -4.98 -8.71
N GLU A 136 -15.14 -5.56 -9.30
CA GLU A 136 -15.00 -6.45 -10.43
C GLU A 136 -14.96 -5.64 -11.74
N ASP A 137 -13.94 -5.91 -12.57
CA ASP A 137 -13.89 -5.44 -13.95
C ASP A 137 -14.86 -6.33 -14.78
N PRO A 138 -15.93 -5.76 -15.35
CA PRO A 138 -16.95 -6.55 -16.04
C PRO A 138 -16.45 -7.21 -17.34
N GLU A 139 -15.39 -6.69 -17.96
CA GLU A 139 -14.83 -7.24 -19.20
C GLU A 139 -13.80 -8.34 -18.94
N LYS A 140 -12.96 -8.15 -17.91
CA LYS A 140 -11.85 -9.06 -17.60
C LYS A 140 -12.18 -10.07 -16.51
N HIS A 141 -13.31 -9.89 -15.81
CA HIS A 141 -13.69 -10.68 -14.63
C HIS A 141 -12.59 -10.74 -13.55
N THR A 142 -11.77 -9.68 -13.45
CA THR A 142 -10.73 -9.55 -12.45
C THR A 142 -11.18 -8.68 -11.30
N LEU A 143 -10.80 -9.05 -10.07
CA LEU A 143 -11.07 -8.29 -8.86
C LEU A 143 -9.89 -7.37 -8.57
N SER A 144 -10.15 -6.09 -8.41
CA SER A 144 -9.15 -5.09 -8.00
C SER A 144 -9.54 -4.47 -6.67
N PRO A 145 -8.65 -4.44 -5.67
CA PRO A 145 -8.92 -3.80 -4.41
C PRO A 145 -9.04 -2.28 -4.60
N ILE A 146 -10.12 -1.71 -4.05
CA ILE A 146 -10.38 -0.26 -4.11
C ILE A 146 -10.26 0.40 -2.74
N ASN A 147 -10.52 -0.36 -1.66
CA ASN A 147 -10.41 0.14 -0.30
C ASN A 147 -10.07 -0.98 0.67
N THR A 148 -9.43 -0.62 1.79
CA THR A 148 -9.19 -1.52 2.92
C THR A 148 -9.53 -0.80 4.22
N ALA A 149 -10.12 -1.52 5.17
CA ALA A 149 -10.40 -1.02 6.51
C ALA A 149 -9.89 -2.02 7.55
N GLN A 150 -9.10 -1.53 8.51
CA GLN A 150 -8.49 -2.36 9.54
C GLN A 150 -9.44 -2.55 10.72
N PHE A 151 -9.46 -3.76 11.26
CA PHE A 151 -10.11 -4.04 12.54
C PHE A 151 -9.25 -3.50 13.69
N GLU A 152 -9.91 -2.92 14.67
CA GLU A 152 -9.29 -2.53 15.93
C GLU A 152 -9.29 -3.73 16.89
N LEU A 153 -8.15 -3.99 17.54
CA LEU A 153 -8.07 -4.96 18.62
C LEU A 153 -8.68 -4.33 19.87
N MET A 154 -9.83 -4.85 20.31
CA MET A 154 -10.55 -4.34 21.47
C MET A 154 -10.03 -4.91 22.78
N LYS A 155 -9.68 -6.20 22.79
CA LYS A 155 -9.13 -6.88 23.95
C LYS A 155 -8.42 -8.19 23.57
N GLU A 156 -7.60 -8.66 24.48
CA GLU A 156 -6.95 -9.97 24.45
C GLU A 156 -7.28 -10.73 25.74
N GLU A 157 -7.73 -11.97 25.62
CA GLU A 157 -8.06 -12.84 26.75
C GLU A 157 -7.45 -14.22 26.51
N GLY A 158 -6.33 -14.49 27.15
CA GLY A 158 -5.56 -15.72 26.92
C GLY A 158 -5.07 -15.84 25.48
N SER A 159 -5.47 -16.88 24.77
CA SER A 159 -5.15 -17.06 23.35
C SER A 159 -6.09 -16.29 22.40
N LYS A 160 -7.16 -15.69 22.92
CA LYS A 160 -8.22 -15.07 22.11
C LYS A 160 -8.00 -13.59 21.89
N LEU A 161 -8.15 -13.18 20.63
CA LEU A 161 -8.12 -11.79 20.18
C LEU A 161 -9.51 -11.37 19.72
N PHE A 162 -10.01 -10.26 20.27
CA PHE A 162 -11.33 -9.71 19.96
C PHE A 162 -11.17 -8.44 19.15
N PHE A 163 -11.64 -8.47 17.92
CA PHE A 163 -11.54 -7.37 16.98
C PHE A 163 -12.89 -6.77 16.65
N LYS A 164 -12.90 -5.47 16.38
CA LYS A 164 -14.06 -4.75 15.90
C LYS A 164 -13.69 -3.88 14.70
N LEU A 165 -14.60 -3.81 13.71
CA LEU A 165 -14.53 -2.87 12.61
C LEU A 165 -15.88 -2.16 12.49
N THR A 166 -15.86 -0.83 12.52
CA THR A 166 -17.02 0.01 12.17
C THR A 166 -16.73 0.66 10.82
N THR A 167 -17.64 0.52 9.87
CA THR A 167 -17.48 1.07 8.53
C THR A 167 -18.80 1.53 7.93
N THR A 168 -18.71 2.55 7.07
CA THR A 168 -19.85 3.10 6.34
C THR A 168 -19.50 3.15 4.85
N PRO A 169 -20.16 2.36 4.00
CA PRO A 169 -19.93 2.41 2.56
C PRO A 169 -20.22 3.80 2.00
N SER A 170 -19.29 4.34 1.22
CA SER A 170 -19.38 5.68 0.61
C SER A 170 -19.76 5.66 -0.86
N GLU A 171 -19.58 4.52 -1.54
CA GLU A 171 -19.80 4.38 -2.97
C GLU A 171 -20.78 3.25 -3.27
N ALA A 172 -21.71 3.54 -4.20
CA ALA A 172 -22.60 2.53 -4.75
C ALA A 172 -21.89 1.74 -5.88
N GLY A 173 -22.29 0.49 -6.06
CA GLY A 173 -21.76 -0.33 -7.14
C GLY A 173 -21.71 -1.81 -6.79
N ASN A 174 -21.29 -2.63 -7.75
CA ASN A 174 -21.10 -4.06 -7.53
C ASN A 174 -19.71 -4.29 -6.92
N HIS A 175 -19.66 -4.27 -5.58
CA HIS A 175 -18.44 -4.49 -4.82
C HIS A 175 -18.49 -5.85 -4.15
N LYS A 176 -17.33 -6.52 -4.08
CA LYS A 176 -17.14 -7.72 -3.27
C LYS A 176 -16.33 -7.37 -2.03
N MET A 177 -16.71 -7.93 -0.89
CA MET A 177 -15.98 -7.78 0.36
C MET A 177 -15.30 -9.10 0.71
N GLY A 178 -14.07 -9.00 1.17
CA GLY A 178 -13.33 -10.11 1.75
C GLY A 178 -12.68 -9.67 3.05
N PHE A 179 -12.46 -10.61 3.94
CA PHE A 179 -11.82 -10.36 5.23
C PHE A 179 -10.59 -11.23 5.33
N ARG A 180 -9.49 -10.66 5.79
CA ARG A 180 -8.22 -11.39 5.89
C ARG A 180 -7.48 -11.08 7.19
N VAL A 181 -6.72 -12.06 7.64
CA VAL A 181 -5.86 -12.02 8.83
C VAL A 181 -4.41 -12.07 8.38
N TYR A 182 -3.54 -11.34 9.06
CA TYR A 182 -2.11 -11.29 8.80
C TYR A 182 -1.33 -11.11 10.10
N PRO A 183 -0.05 -11.55 10.17
CA PRO A 183 0.78 -11.37 11.35
C PRO A 183 1.24 -9.92 11.46
N VAL A 184 1.34 -9.40 12.68
CA VAL A 184 1.77 -8.03 12.97
C VAL A 184 3.02 -8.04 13.83
N ASN A 185 4.05 -7.33 13.39
CA ASN A 185 5.23 -7.05 14.20
C ASN A 185 5.70 -5.63 13.92
N LYS A 186 5.88 -4.84 14.98
CA LYS A 186 6.32 -3.44 14.89
C LYS A 186 7.70 -3.26 14.26
N GLU A 187 8.51 -4.31 14.29
CA GLU A 187 9.85 -4.31 13.72
C GLU A 187 9.87 -4.66 12.23
N LEU A 188 8.75 -4.99 11.61
CA LEU A 188 8.65 -5.10 10.15
C LEU A 188 8.58 -3.71 9.53
N PRO A 189 9.46 -3.36 8.58
CA PRO A 189 9.40 -2.07 7.87
C PRO A 189 8.14 -1.93 7.02
N HIS A 190 7.67 -3.06 6.48
CA HIS A 190 6.41 -3.16 5.76
C HIS A 190 5.86 -4.58 5.91
N ARG A 191 4.53 -4.73 5.98
CA ARG A 191 3.90 -6.06 6.14
C ARG A 191 4.22 -7.04 5.02
N MET A 192 4.55 -6.55 3.80
CA MET A 192 4.97 -7.39 2.68
C MET A 192 6.35 -8.03 2.86
N ASP A 193 7.16 -7.59 3.83
CA ASP A 193 8.43 -8.24 4.15
C ASP A 193 8.24 -9.60 4.84
N PHE A 194 7.01 -9.90 5.24
CA PHE A 194 6.59 -11.19 5.74
C PHE A 194 5.12 -11.43 5.37
N ALA A 195 4.89 -11.85 4.13
CA ALA A 195 3.61 -11.83 3.43
C ALA A 195 2.70 -13.03 3.75
N TYR A 196 2.55 -13.39 5.03
CA TYR A 196 1.55 -14.35 5.45
C TYR A 196 0.17 -13.69 5.48
N VAL A 197 -0.82 -14.37 4.89
CA VAL A 197 -2.21 -13.92 4.88
C VAL A 197 -3.15 -15.11 4.80
N ARG A 198 -4.26 -15.07 5.54
CA ARG A 198 -5.35 -16.06 5.43
C ARG A 198 -6.69 -15.35 5.32
N TRP A 199 -7.43 -15.68 4.27
CA TRP A 199 -8.79 -15.18 4.07
C TRP A 199 -9.76 -15.92 4.97
N ILE A 200 -10.66 -15.15 5.58
CA ILE A 200 -11.77 -15.71 6.39
C ILE A 200 -12.83 -16.21 5.41
N GLN A 201 -13.18 -17.47 5.52
CA GLN A 201 -14.30 -18.06 4.81
C GLN A 201 -15.56 -17.76 5.62
N LEU A 202 -16.56 -17.12 4.99
CA LEU A 202 -17.85 -16.75 5.58
C LEU A 202 -18.93 -17.77 5.22
#